data_9fc84ad42bff43c0223df918774f4ab2
#
_entry.id   9fc84ad42bff43c0223df918774f4ab2
#
_cell.length_a   1.000
_cell.length_b   1.000
_cell.length_c   1.000
_cell.angle_alpha   90.00
_cell.angle_beta   90.00
_cell.angle_gamma   90.00
#
_symmetry.space_group_name_H-M   'P 1'
#
loop_
_entity.id
_entity.type
_entity.pdbx_description
1 polymer ?
#
loop_
_entity_poly.entity_id
_entity_poly.type
_entity_poly.pdbx_seq_one_letter_code
_entity_poly.pdbx_strand_id
1 'polypeptide(L)'
;MHIGQTVSSFEFQNLISKGRKSMKALYAPSAEKVKEMDAVFDFYLEHSVPVQYAVTLQTKLVAQRGYDLSERQMISLTDDFRIFVKRLQREVYGMAHRRKPQKFSLLLLPTLEGSRFSPEGLRTLHYHVGIGNVPADMSMRDLRKAIYAQWEKTSYGQMDIKINPGNDGWVSYITKEVEQGDTRCCDWLNAYVPEIALYS
;
A
#
# COMPACT_ATOMS: atom_id res chain seq x y z
N MET A 1 -26.30 -22.17 -3.01
CA MET A 1 -26.47 -20.75 -3.35
C MET A 1 -26.10 -19.92 -2.13
N HIS A 2 -24.87 -19.40 -2.08
CA HIS A 2 -24.47 -18.41 -1.05
C HIS A 2 -24.62 -17.03 -1.69
N ILE A 3 -25.61 -16.29 -1.22
CA ILE A 3 -25.81 -14.90 -1.58
C ILE A 3 -24.79 -14.11 -0.73
N GLY A 4 -23.72 -13.65 -1.36
CA GLY A 4 -22.80 -12.72 -0.75
C GLY A 4 -23.54 -11.41 -0.48
N GLN A 5 -23.72 -11.07 0.80
CA GLN A 5 -24.19 -9.75 1.20
C GLN A 5 -23.07 -8.74 0.91
N THR A 6 -23.27 -7.92 -0.09
CA THR A 6 -22.50 -6.70 -0.32
C THR A 6 -22.84 -5.72 0.81
N VAL A 7 -21.89 -5.49 1.70
CA VAL A 7 -22.00 -4.43 2.71
C VAL A 7 -22.09 -3.10 1.98
N SER A 8 -23.09 -2.29 2.27
CA SER A 8 -23.28 -0.99 1.62
C SER A 8 -22.13 -0.05 2.01
N SER A 9 -21.76 0.88 1.12
CA SER A 9 -20.71 1.88 1.39
C SER A 9 -20.99 2.67 2.67
N PHE A 10 -22.24 2.82 3.05
CA PHE A 10 -22.70 3.48 4.27
C PHE A 10 -22.42 2.64 5.54
N GLU A 11 -22.56 1.32 5.49
CA GLU A 11 -22.25 0.42 6.60
C GLU A 11 -20.73 0.33 6.81
N PHE A 12 -19.97 0.35 5.72
CA PHE A 12 -18.50 0.38 5.74
C PHE A 12 -17.99 1.68 6.41
N GLN A 13 -18.54 2.83 6.04
CA GLN A 13 -18.22 4.12 6.69
C GLN A 13 -18.58 4.12 8.19
N ASN A 14 -19.67 3.48 8.59
CA ASN A 14 -20.06 3.35 10.00
C ASN A 14 -19.14 2.41 10.80
N LEU A 15 -18.64 1.33 10.20
CA LEU A 15 -17.64 0.45 10.82
C LEU A 15 -16.32 1.19 11.06
N ILE A 16 -15.87 1.96 10.07
CA ILE A 16 -14.66 2.78 10.15
C ILE A 16 -14.81 3.89 11.21
N SER A 17 -15.96 4.56 11.25
CA SER A 17 -16.22 5.62 12.25
C SER A 17 -16.26 5.09 13.69
N LYS A 18 -16.69 3.84 13.90
CA LYS A 18 -16.66 3.17 15.21
C LYS A 18 -15.25 2.78 15.63
N GLY A 19 -14.37 2.40 14.70
CA GLY A 19 -12.95 2.14 14.97
C GLY A 19 -12.20 3.40 15.46
N ARG A 20 -12.53 4.58 14.92
CA ARG A 20 -11.95 5.87 15.34
C ARG A 20 -12.18 6.24 16.80
N LYS A 21 -13.22 5.71 17.46
CA LYS A 21 -13.55 6.05 18.87
C LYS A 21 -12.71 5.33 19.93
N SER A 22 -11.87 4.38 19.57
CA SER A 22 -11.15 3.51 20.52
C SER A 22 -9.75 3.97 20.92
N MET A 23 -9.19 5.03 20.34
CA MET A 23 -7.86 5.51 20.72
C MET A 23 -7.93 6.60 21.78
N LYS A 24 -7.79 6.23 23.04
CA LYS A 24 -7.47 7.16 24.13
C LYS A 24 -6.03 7.65 23.94
N ALA A 25 -5.89 8.85 23.38
CA ALA A 25 -4.63 9.50 23.14
C ALA A 25 -3.99 10.01 24.43
N LEU A 26 -2.75 9.64 24.67
CA LEU A 26 -1.84 10.36 25.58
C LEU A 26 -1.38 11.70 24.97
N TYR A 27 -1.56 11.89 23.67
CA TYR A 27 -1.38 13.15 22.94
C TYR A 27 -2.43 13.24 21.84
N ALA A 28 -3.38 14.15 21.97
CA ALA A 28 -4.29 14.48 20.89
C ALA A 28 -3.48 15.17 19.76
N PRO A 29 -3.59 14.69 18.51
CA PRO A 29 -2.92 15.36 17.39
C PRO A 29 -3.47 16.77 17.19
N SER A 30 -2.66 17.69 16.66
CA SER A 30 -3.12 19.04 16.33
C SER A 30 -4.24 18.99 15.28
N ALA A 31 -5.07 20.04 15.19
CA ALA A 31 -6.15 20.10 14.21
C ALA A 31 -5.63 20.00 12.77
N GLU A 32 -4.44 20.53 12.48
CA GLU A 32 -3.78 20.41 11.19
C GLU A 32 -3.38 18.96 10.88
N LYS A 33 -2.82 18.25 11.88
CA LYS A 33 -2.45 16.85 11.75
C LYS A 33 -3.66 15.94 11.54
N VAL A 34 -4.79 16.24 12.19
CA VAL A 34 -6.04 15.51 11.97
C VAL A 34 -6.51 15.67 10.53
N LYS A 35 -6.47 16.90 9.99
CA LYS A 35 -6.82 17.15 8.58
C LYS A 35 -5.92 16.40 7.60
N GLU A 36 -4.62 16.37 7.87
CA GLU A 36 -3.66 15.60 7.06
C GLU A 36 -3.98 14.10 7.09
N MET A 37 -4.25 13.54 8.27
CA MET A 37 -4.62 12.13 8.43
C MET A 37 -5.93 11.80 7.70
N ASP A 38 -6.93 12.66 7.81
CA ASP A 38 -8.22 12.49 7.12
C ASP A 38 -8.03 12.53 5.60
N ALA A 39 -7.27 13.48 5.08
CA ALA A 39 -6.99 13.58 3.64
C ALA A 39 -6.26 12.35 3.09
N VAL A 40 -5.29 11.82 3.84
CA VAL A 40 -4.59 10.58 3.46
C VAL A 40 -5.57 9.41 3.44
N PHE A 41 -6.37 9.27 4.48
CA PHE A 41 -7.33 8.19 4.58
C PHE A 41 -8.37 8.25 3.45
N ASP A 42 -8.93 9.43 3.19
CA ASP A 42 -9.91 9.66 2.14
C ASP A 42 -9.34 9.33 0.76
N PHE A 43 -8.08 9.70 0.49
CA PHE A 43 -7.39 9.31 -0.75
C PHE A 43 -7.32 7.80 -0.93
N TYR A 44 -6.88 7.06 0.09
CA TYR A 44 -6.80 5.60 0.00
C TYR A 44 -8.18 4.95 -0.13
N LEU A 45 -9.18 5.48 0.58
CA LEU A 45 -10.55 5.00 0.50
C LEU A 45 -11.16 5.21 -0.89
N GLU A 46 -11.01 6.42 -1.44
CA GLU A 46 -11.51 6.77 -2.78
C GLU A 46 -10.93 5.86 -3.87
N HIS A 47 -9.64 5.54 -3.77
CA HIS A 47 -8.93 4.76 -4.77
C HIS A 47 -8.86 3.26 -4.46
N SER A 48 -9.54 2.78 -3.41
CA SER A 48 -9.49 1.36 -3.00
C SER A 48 -10.39 0.45 -3.83
N VAL A 49 -11.47 0.96 -4.38
CA VAL A 49 -12.48 0.16 -5.11
C VAL A 49 -11.87 -0.66 -6.25
N PRO A 50 -10.96 -0.13 -7.09
CA PRO A 50 -10.34 -0.89 -8.16
C PRO A 50 -9.17 -1.77 -7.71
N VAL A 51 -8.88 -1.90 -6.40
CA VAL A 51 -7.82 -2.77 -5.89
C VAL A 51 -8.22 -4.23 -6.02
N GLN A 52 -7.51 -4.97 -6.85
CA GLN A 52 -7.73 -6.39 -7.10
C GLN A 52 -6.91 -7.28 -6.17
N TYR A 53 -5.73 -6.82 -5.76
CA TYR A 53 -4.81 -7.58 -4.91
C TYR A 53 -4.18 -6.72 -3.83
N ALA A 54 -4.11 -7.27 -2.62
CA ALA A 54 -3.34 -6.75 -1.49
C ALA A 54 -2.01 -7.50 -1.39
N VAL A 55 -0.90 -6.78 -1.50
CA VAL A 55 0.45 -7.36 -1.54
C VAL A 55 1.26 -6.86 -0.35
N THR A 56 1.96 -7.77 0.34
CA THR A 56 2.97 -7.43 1.34
C THR A 56 4.35 -7.80 0.81
N LEU A 57 5.25 -6.83 0.73
CA LEU A 57 6.63 -6.99 0.28
C LEU A 57 7.58 -6.78 1.45
N GLN A 58 8.20 -7.83 1.94
CA GLN A 58 9.20 -7.74 3.01
C GLN A 58 10.50 -7.13 2.50
N THR A 59 11.18 -6.39 3.38
CA THR A 59 12.50 -5.82 3.09
C THR A 59 13.57 -6.44 4.02
N LYS A 60 14.83 -6.25 3.66
CA LYS A 60 15.99 -6.61 4.50
C LYS A 60 16.28 -5.57 5.60
N LEU A 61 15.54 -4.46 5.61
CA LEU A 61 15.73 -3.41 6.60
C LEU A 61 14.97 -3.73 7.88
N VAL A 62 15.66 -3.59 8.99
CA VAL A 62 15.13 -3.85 10.33
C VAL A 62 15.28 -2.59 11.16
N ALA A 63 14.16 -2.02 11.63
CA ALA A 63 14.18 -0.97 12.63
C ALA A 63 14.50 -1.58 14.01
N GLN A 64 15.50 -1.03 14.69
CA GLN A 64 15.92 -1.49 16.02
C GLN A 64 15.41 -0.53 17.09
N ARG A 65 15.22 -1.06 18.31
CA ARG A 65 14.81 -0.26 19.46
C ARG A 65 15.80 0.89 19.70
N GLY A 66 15.29 2.12 19.68
CA GLY A 66 16.09 3.33 19.88
C GLY A 66 16.89 3.80 18.67
N TYR A 67 16.75 3.13 17.52
CA TYR A 67 17.38 3.53 16.27
C TYR A 67 16.36 3.56 15.16
N ASP A 68 15.86 4.75 14.86
CA ASP A 68 15.08 4.97 13.65
C ASP A 68 15.97 4.77 12.42
N LEU A 69 15.37 4.34 11.33
CA LEU A 69 16.07 4.32 10.05
C LEU A 69 16.51 5.73 9.68
N SER A 70 17.73 5.84 9.20
CA SER A 70 18.24 7.12 8.72
C SER A 70 17.43 7.57 7.49
N GLU A 71 17.28 8.87 7.31
CA GLU A 71 16.66 9.47 6.13
C GLU A 71 17.23 8.88 4.82
N ARG A 72 18.55 8.68 4.78
CA ARG A 72 19.24 8.08 3.65
C ARG A 72 18.75 6.64 3.35
N GLN A 73 18.51 5.83 4.38
CA GLN A 73 17.97 4.47 4.22
C GLN A 73 16.52 4.51 3.70
N MET A 74 15.71 5.44 4.20
CA MET A 74 14.34 5.63 3.75
C MET A 74 14.30 6.07 2.28
N ILE A 75 15.10 7.05 1.89
CA ILE A 75 15.21 7.50 0.48
C ILE A 75 15.66 6.35 -0.41
N SER A 76 16.68 5.60 0.00
CA SER A 76 17.20 4.47 -0.77
C SER A 76 16.16 3.36 -0.93
N LEU A 77 15.34 3.09 0.09
CA LEU A 77 14.25 2.11 0.02
C LEU A 77 13.13 2.58 -0.93
N THR A 78 12.76 3.85 -0.85
CA THR A 78 11.76 4.45 -1.76
C THR A 78 12.23 4.40 -3.21
N ASP A 79 13.52 4.63 -3.47
CA ASP A 79 14.12 4.51 -4.80
C ASP A 79 14.13 3.07 -5.30
N ASP A 80 14.46 2.10 -4.44
CA ASP A 80 14.39 0.68 -4.75
C ASP A 80 12.97 0.25 -5.11
N PHE A 81 11.98 0.70 -4.34
CA PHE A 81 10.58 0.43 -4.62
C PHE A 81 10.16 1.06 -5.97
N ARG A 82 10.61 2.28 -6.27
CA ARG A 82 10.37 2.92 -7.58
C ARG A 82 10.95 2.10 -8.74
N ILE A 83 12.15 1.54 -8.56
CA ILE A 83 12.77 0.66 -9.56
C ILE A 83 11.94 -0.62 -9.75
N PHE A 84 11.49 -1.23 -8.65
CA PHE A 84 10.58 -2.38 -8.68
C PHE A 84 9.30 -2.05 -9.45
N VAL A 85 8.62 -0.95 -9.11
CA VAL A 85 7.39 -0.51 -9.79
C VAL A 85 7.61 -0.38 -11.30
N LYS A 86 8.67 0.32 -11.73
CA LYS A 86 8.97 0.49 -13.17
C LYS A 86 9.20 -0.85 -13.89
N ARG A 87 9.87 -1.79 -13.24
CA ARG A 87 10.10 -3.12 -13.78
C ARG A 87 8.83 -3.94 -13.84
N LEU A 88 8.02 -3.91 -12.77
CA LEU A 88 6.73 -4.60 -12.71
C LEU A 88 5.76 -4.09 -13.78
N GLN A 89 5.63 -2.78 -13.93
CA GLN A 89 4.80 -2.17 -14.98
C GLN A 89 5.20 -2.65 -16.38
N ARG A 90 6.51 -2.74 -16.63
CA ARG A 90 7.03 -3.24 -17.91
C ARG A 90 6.77 -4.73 -18.08
N GLU A 91 6.87 -5.52 -17.03
CA GLU A 91 6.60 -6.96 -17.08
C GLU A 91 5.13 -7.23 -17.39
N VAL A 92 4.22 -6.46 -16.77
CA VAL A 92 2.77 -6.63 -16.90
C VAL A 92 2.24 -6.11 -18.24
N TYR A 93 2.68 -4.95 -18.67
CA TYR A 93 2.11 -4.27 -19.84
C TYR A 93 3.07 -4.15 -21.05
N GLY A 94 4.33 -4.55 -20.88
CA GLY A 94 5.32 -4.49 -21.95
C GLY A 94 5.49 -3.07 -22.51
N MET A 95 5.52 -2.99 -23.84
CA MET A 95 5.65 -1.72 -24.56
C MET A 95 4.41 -0.82 -24.50
N ALA A 96 3.24 -1.38 -24.16
CA ALA A 96 2.02 -0.60 -24.04
C ALA A 96 2.11 0.44 -22.89
N HIS A 97 2.67 0.03 -21.75
CA HIS A 97 2.96 0.96 -20.64
C HIS A 97 3.82 2.15 -21.07
N ARG A 98 4.89 1.89 -21.84
CA ARG A 98 5.78 2.97 -22.29
C ARG A 98 5.11 3.96 -23.23
N ARG A 99 4.17 3.49 -24.07
CA ARG A 99 3.50 4.31 -25.08
C ARG A 99 2.33 5.10 -24.53
N LYS A 100 1.56 4.51 -23.62
CA LYS A 100 0.33 5.10 -23.05
C LYS A 100 0.21 4.72 -21.58
N PRO A 101 1.06 5.30 -20.69
CA PRO A 101 1.10 4.92 -19.27
C PRO A 101 -0.23 5.21 -18.55
N GLN A 102 -0.96 6.26 -18.95
CA GLN A 102 -2.25 6.60 -18.34
C GLN A 102 -3.28 5.47 -18.47
N LYS A 103 -3.18 4.67 -19.53
CA LYS A 103 -4.10 3.57 -19.81
C LYS A 103 -3.53 2.21 -19.38
N PHE A 104 -2.24 1.99 -19.61
CA PHE A 104 -1.57 0.71 -19.42
C PHE A 104 -0.59 0.78 -18.25
N SER A 105 -1.13 1.00 -17.06
CA SER A 105 -0.38 0.96 -15.80
C SER A 105 -1.21 0.30 -14.72
N LEU A 106 -0.52 -0.37 -13.80
CA LEU A 106 -1.15 -0.82 -12.57
C LEU A 106 -1.57 0.38 -11.72
N LEU A 107 -2.73 0.32 -11.10
CA LEU A 107 -3.01 1.12 -9.92
C LEU A 107 -2.11 0.62 -8.80
N LEU A 108 -1.46 1.52 -8.09
CA LEU A 108 -0.56 1.22 -6.98
C LEU A 108 -0.81 2.16 -5.82
N LEU A 109 -1.15 1.59 -4.68
CA LEU A 109 -1.39 2.32 -3.43
C LEU A 109 -0.42 1.79 -2.35
N PRO A 110 0.84 2.25 -2.32
CA PRO A 110 1.85 1.75 -1.40
C PRO A 110 1.82 2.47 -0.05
N THR A 111 1.96 1.70 1.03
CA THR A 111 2.31 2.20 2.37
C THR A 111 3.51 1.43 2.90
N LEU A 112 4.37 2.11 3.67
CA LEU A 112 5.53 1.52 4.33
C LEU A 112 5.24 1.37 5.82
N GLU A 113 5.28 0.14 6.31
CA GLU A 113 5.07 -0.19 7.72
C GLU A 113 6.36 -0.64 8.40
N GLY A 114 6.45 -0.41 9.70
CA GLY A 114 7.58 -0.83 10.53
C GLY A 114 8.70 0.20 10.61
N SER A 115 8.49 1.43 10.11
CA SER A 115 9.45 2.54 10.22
C SER A 115 9.57 3.09 11.64
N ARG A 116 8.54 2.89 12.47
CA ARG A 116 8.51 3.33 13.86
C ARG A 116 8.93 2.23 14.82
N PHE A 117 9.51 2.67 15.91
CA PHE A 117 9.83 1.83 17.05
C PHE A 117 8.59 1.08 17.57
N SER A 118 8.73 -0.22 17.78
CA SER A 118 7.77 -1.04 18.53
C SER A 118 8.34 -1.34 19.92
N PRO A 119 7.55 -1.19 21.01
CA PRO A 119 7.94 -1.65 22.33
C PRO A 119 8.26 -3.16 22.35
N GLU A 120 7.70 -3.91 21.42
CA GLU A 120 7.83 -5.36 21.31
C GLU A 120 9.16 -5.84 20.68
N GLY A 121 10.00 -4.93 20.17
CA GLY A 121 11.32 -5.27 19.67
C GLY A 121 11.61 -4.92 18.21
N LEU A 122 12.37 -5.77 17.54
CA LEU A 122 12.78 -5.59 16.15
C LEU A 122 11.58 -5.65 15.19
N ARG A 123 11.43 -4.66 14.32
CA ARG A 123 10.46 -4.71 13.22
C ARG A 123 11.17 -4.70 11.89
N THR A 124 10.84 -5.64 11.03
CA THR A 124 11.25 -5.61 9.64
C THR A 124 10.34 -4.65 8.88
N LEU A 125 10.93 -3.71 8.16
CA LEU A 125 10.17 -2.85 7.27
C LEU A 125 9.55 -3.66 6.14
N HIS A 126 8.35 -3.29 5.77
CA HIS A 126 7.67 -3.91 4.65
C HIS A 126 6.70 -2.92 4.00
N TYR A 127 6.51 -3.10 2.70
CA TYR A 127 5.47 -2.41 1.97
C TYR A 127 4.17 -3.19 2.01
N HIS A 128 3.06 -2.49 2.22
CA HIS A 128 1.75 -2.93 1.80
C HIS A 128 1.39 -2.19 0.53
N VAL A 129 0.96 -2.92 -0.50
CA VAL A 129 0.65 -2.34 -1.81
C VAL A 129 -0.70 -2.84 -2.28
N GLY A 130 -1.64 -1.92 -2.45
CA GLY A 130 -2.84 -2.20 -3.23
C GLY A 130 -2.51 -2.18 -4.71
N ILE A 131 -2.82 -3.27 -5.40
CA ILE A 131 -2.61 -3.40 -6.84
C ILE A 131 -3.96 -3.56 -7.53
N GLY A 132 -4.23 -2.68 -8.49
CA GLY A 132 -5.40 -2.75 -9.36
C GLY A 132 -5.03 -2.55 -10.82
N ASN A 133 -6.05 -2.51 -11.67
CA ASN A 133 -5.91 -2.41 -13.11
C ASN A 133 -4.97 -3.50 -13.68
N VAL A 134 -5.05 -4.72 -13.15
CA VAL A 134 -4.32 -5.86 -13.68
C VAL A 134 -5.02 -6.35 -14.96
N PRO A 135 -4.28 -6.64 -16.05
CA PRO A 135 -4.90 -7.15 -17.28
C PRO A 135 -5.78 -8.38 -17.02
N ALA A 136 -6.95 -8.43 -17.64
CA ALA A 136 -7.93 -9.50 -17.41
C ALA A 136 -7.43 -10.90 -17.80
N ASP A 137 -6.45 -10.98 -18.68
CA ASP A 137 -5.80 -12.21 -19.13
C ASP A 137 -4.62 -12.62 -18.24
N MET A 138 -4.21 -11.76 -17.28
CA MET A 138 -3.13 -12.07 -16.34
C MET A 138 -3.68 -12.81 -15.12
N SER A 139 -3.25 -14.05 -14.92
CA SER A 139 -3.62 -14.81 -13.73
C SER A 139 -2.91 -14.29 -12.46
N MET A 140 -3.51 -14.50 -11.29
CA MET A 140 -2.85 -14.23 -9.99
C MET A 140 -1.48 -14.92 -9.89
N ARG A 141 -1.36 -16.13 -10.46
CA ARG A 141 -0.09 -16.89 -10.47
C ARG A 141 0.99 -16.17 -11.27
N ASP A 142 0.63 -15.59 -12.41
CA ASP A 142 1.60 -14.90 -13.26
C ASP A 142 1.97 -13.54 -12.71
N LEU A 143 1.00 -12.79 -12.14
CA LEU A 143 1.27 -11.57 -11.38
C LEU A 143 2.22 -11.86 -10.21
N ARG A 144 1.99 -12.94 -9.46
CA ARG A 144 2.86 -13.36 -8.36
C ARG A 144 4.28 -13.61 -8.84
N LYS A 145 4.46 -14.35 -9.93
CA LYS A 145 5.79 -14.59 -10.53
C LYS A 145 6.48 -13.28 -10.92
N ALA A 146 5.74 -12.37 -11.57
CA ALA A 146 6.27 -11.06 -11.95
C ALA A 146 6.72 -10.25 -10.73
N ILE A 147 5.90 -10.20 -9.68
CA ILE A 147 6.25 -9.51 -8.43
C ILE A 147 7.52 -10.09 -7.82
N TYR A 148 7.59 -11.41 -7.63
CA TYR A 148 8.77 -12.09 -7.08
C TYR A 148 10.02 -11.78 -7.91
N ALA A 149 9.95 -11.97 -9.22
CA ALA A 149 11.09 -11.77 -10.13
C ALA A 149 11.61 -10.33 -10.15
N GLN A 150 10.75 -9.34 -9.93
CA GLN A 150 11.17 -7.94 -9.95
C GLN A 150 11.57 -7.44 -8.56
N TRP A 151 10.93 -7.92 -7.48
CA TRP A 151 11.27 -7.54 -6.11
C TRP A 151 12.63 -8.11 -5.67
N GLU A 152 12.93 -9.35 -6.02
CA GLU A 152 14.22 -9.99 -5.74
C GLU A 152 15.42 -9.22 -6.34
N LYS A 153 15.21 -8.53 -7.46
CA LYS A 153 16.25 -7.74 -8.13
C LYS A 153 16.52 -6.39 -7.48
N THR A 154 15.80 -6.02 -6.42
CA THR A 154 16.05 -4.80 -5.67
C THR A 154 17.08 -5.04 -4.56
N SER A 155 17.71 -3.98 -4.05
CA SER A 155 18.75 -4.11 -3.02
C SER A 155 18.16 -4.57 -1.69
N TYR A 156 16.93 -4.15 -1.39
CA TYR A 156 16.27 -4.41 -0.11
C TYR A 156 15.20 -5.50 -0.16
N GLY A 157 14.87 -6.03 -1.33
CA GLY A 157 13.82 -7.05 -1.48
C GLY A 157 14.15 -8.35 -0.74
N GLN A 158 13.16 -8.87 -0.02
CA GLN A 158 13.15 -10.22 0.54
C GLN A 158 12.10 -11.07 -0.18
N MET A 159 12.32 -12.38 -0.20
CA MET A 159 11.44 -13.34 -0.88
C MET A 159 10.19 -13.72 -0.08
N ASP A 160 9.99 -13.18 1.12
CA ASP A 160 8.75 -13.33 1.87
C ASP A 160 7.72 -12.30 1.33
N ILE A 161 6.91 -12.74 0.37
CA ILE A 161 5.89 -11.95 -0.31
C ILE A 161 4.54 -12.61 -0.09
N LYS A 162 3.57 -11.85 0.43
CA LYS A 162 2.18 -12.29 0.55
C LYS A 162 1.32 -11.56 -0.46
N ILE A 163 0.46 -12.29 -1.17
CA ILE A 163 -0.48 -11.75 -2.13
C ILE A 163 -1.85 -12.35 -1.85
N ASN A 164 -2.80 -11.50 -1.55
CA ASN A 164 -4.18 -11.86 -1.27
C ASN A 164 -5.12 -11.12 -2.23
N PRO A 165 -6.32 -11.64 -2.49
CA PRO A 165 -7.38 -10.84 -3.12
C PRO A 165 -7.63 -9.57 -2.31
N GLY A 166 -7.88 -8.47 -2.99
CA GLY A 166 -8.34 -7.23 -2.36
C GLY A 166 -9.68 -7.45 -1.66
N ASN A 167 -9.88 -6.81 -0.53
CA ASN A 167 -11.14 -6.83 0.21
C ASN A 167 -11.40 -5.48 0.89
N ASP A 168 -12.62 -5.30 1.40
CA ASP A 168 -13.08 -4.03 1.99
C ASP A 168 -12.31 -3.61 3.26
N GLY A 169 -11.67 -4.56 3.97
CA GLY A 169 -10.86 -4.27 5.16
C GLY A 169 -9.41 -3.85 4.86
N TRP A 170 -9.01 -3.94 3.60
CA TRP A 170 -7.61 -3.70 3.22
C TRP A 170 -7.15 -2.26 3.50
N VAL A 171 -7.99 -1.27 3.21
CA VAL A 171 -7.64 0.15 3.43
C VAL A 171 -7.35 0.43 4.90
N SER A 172 -8.24 0.01 5.81
CA SER A 172 -8.04 0.20 7.26
C SER A 172 -6.76 -0.50 7.74
N TYR A 173 -6.44 -1.65 7.14
CA TYR A 173 -5.23 -2.38 7.52
C TYR A 173 -3.95 -1.64 7.12
N ILE A 174 -3.86 -1.09 5.91
CA ILE A 174 -2.66 -0.41 5.42
C ILE A 174 -2.52 1.02 5.92
N THR A 175 -3.62 1.65 6.32
CA THR A 175 -3.61 3.02 6.88
C THR A 175 -3.54 3.04 8.41
N LYS A 176 -3.35 1.90 9.07
CA LYS A 176 -3.30 1.83 10.53
C LYS A 176 -2.23 2.72 11.19
N GLU A 177 -1.09 2.95 10.53
CA GLU A 177 -0.07 3.87 11.02
C GLU A 177 -0.49 5.34 10.84
N VAL A 178 -1.28 5.64 9.80
CA VAL A 178 -1.92 6.95 9.62
C VAL A 178 -2.85 7.24 10.79
N GLU A 179 -3.67 6.26 11.20
CA GLU A 179 -4.56 6.38 12.36
C GLU A 179 -3.78 6.63 13.65
N GLN A 180 -2.53 6.17 13.74
CA GLN A 180 -1.60 6.44 14.83
C GLN A 180 -0.85 7.78 14.67
N GLY A 181 -1.18 8.57 13.66
CA GLY A 181 -0.61 9.89 13.38
C GLY A 181 0.65 9.87 12.50
N ASP A 182 1.00 8.75 11.86
CA ASP A 182 2.12 8.70 10.92
C ASP A 182 1.66 8.72 9.46
N THR A 183 1.56 9.92 8.91
CA THR A 183 1.25 10.12 7.48
C THR A 183 2.45 9.88 6.56
N ARG A 184 3.66 9.76 7.11
CA ARG A 184 4.88 9.47 6.36
C ARG A 184 4.97 8.02 5.90
N CYS A 185 4.11 7.14 6.44
CA CYS A 185 4.02 5.76 5.97
C CYS A 185 3.52 5.67 4.52
N CYS A 186 2.86 6.71 3.99
CA CYS A 186 2.37 6.74 2.62
C CYS A 186 3.48 7.09 1.64
N ASP A 187 3.79 6.21 0.72
CA ASP A 187 4.80 6.44 -0.32
C ASP A 187 4.17 7.13 -1.54
N TRP A 188 3.91 8.44 -1.38
CA TRP A 188 3.29 9.28 -2.41
C TRP A 188 4.07 9.33 -3.72
N LEU A 189 5.40 9.18 -3.67
CA LEU A 189 6.26 9.22 -4.86
C LEU A 189 6.04 8.01 -5.76
N ASN A 190 5.55 6.91 -5.21
CA ASN A 190 5.33 5.66 -5.91
C ASN A 190 3.85 5.28 -5.97
N ALA A 191 2.96 6.05 -5.37
CA ALA A 191 1.52 5.91 -5.57
C ALA A 191 1.16 6.31 -7.01
N TYR A 192 0.32 5.49 -7.65
CA TYR A 192 -0.10 5.73 -9.02
C TYR A 192 -1.54 5.28 -9.25
N VAL A 193 -2.37 6.19 -9.69
CA VAL A 193 -3.77 5.94 -10.07
C VAL A 193 -3.91 6.22 -11.57
N PRO A 194 -4.05 5.19 -12.42
CA PRO A 194 -4.26 5.39 -13.85
C PRO A 194 -5.65 5.96 -14.13
N GLU A 195 -5.78 6.76 -15.19
CA GLU A 195 -7.07 7.39 -15.56
C GLU A 195 -8.21 6.38 -15.70
N ILE A 196 -7.94 5.21 -16.24
CA ILE A 196 -8.98 4.18 -16.44
C ILE A 196 -9.52 3.63 -15.11
N ALA A 197 -8.76 3.70 -14.04
CA ALA A 197 -9.20 3.25 -12.73
C ALA A 197 -10.14 4.25 -12.03
N LEU A 198 -10.26 5.47 -12.56
CA LEU A 198 -11.15 6.51 -12.05
C LEU A 198 -12.61 6.34 -12.54
N TYR A 199 -12.82 5.51 -13.57
CA TYR A 199 -14.12 5.36 -14.25
C TYR A 199 -14.66 3.93 -14.22
N SER A 200 -14.01 3.02 -13.53
CA SER A 200 -14.41 1.62 -13.36
C SER A 200 -15.10 1.38 -12.02
#